data_e610a1fcf3d6afa6f27a3e04f83b4c4d
#
_entry.id   e610a1fcf3d6afa6f27a3e04f83b4c4d
#
_cell.length_a   1.000
_cell.length_b   1.000
_cell.length_c   1.000
_cell.angle_alpha   90.00
_cell.angle_beta   90.00
_cell.angle_gamma   90.00
#
_symmetry.space_group_name_H-M   'P 1'
#
loop_
_entity.id
_entity.type
_entity.pdbx_description
1 polymer ?
#
loop_
_entity_poly.entity_id
_entity_poly.type
_entity_poly.pdbx_seq_one_letter_code
_entity_poly.pdbx_strand_id
1 'polypeptide(L)'
;MGNSAEWVFTLSACWHLGAVAMPCNVQLTPSDLAKRIRLIRPKLAVVADEYSATIVDAGFDGTVLTGSNPRLWTADPAPAEPLNLLDPALIIFTSGTAGEAKPVRHGQRYLATQHIQAEHWFGARTGDLCWCTAATGWSKSSRNAFVAAWVRGAAALVHDGRFNPDERLTIVERESVNVLCMAPTEYRAIAKRSELRRLPSLRHAVASGEPLNPEIVDLWRAQVGVWIHDGYGQTETGALTGMPIGAPVRPGSMGKPLPGFEMWIENGELVLDPSTIPTISIDAPAGTWHTGDRVRADEDGYLWFEGRADDLIISAGYRIGPFEVESALVAHQAVAEAAAVAAPDDVRGAVVRAVVVLRPGWEPSGELAAELQEHVKAETAPYKYPRIVQFAESLPKTASGKIKRAELREQTTAAE
;
A
#
# COMPACT_ATOMS: atom_id res chain seq x y z
N MET A 1 12.47 -11.63 -9.32
CA MET A 1 11.46 -11.85 -10.38
C MET A 1 10.35 -10.86 -10.19
N GLY A 2 9.78 -10.36 -11.29
CA GLY A 2 8.58 -9.53 -11.25
C GLY A 2 7.30 -10.33 -11.05
N ASN A 3 6.15 -9.74 -11.38
CA ASN A 3 4.83 -10.39 -11.26
C ASN A 3 4.63 -11.39 -12.39
N SER A 4 5.24 -12.57 -12.28
CA SER A 4 5.22 -13.64 -13.28
C SER A 4 4.68 -14.95 -12.72
N ALA A 5 4.38 -15.91 -13.59
CA ALA A 5 3.98 -17.25 -13.18
C ALA A 5 5.09 -17.95 -12.39
N GLU A 6 6.34 -17.76 -12.78
CA GLU A 6 7.52 -18.32 -12.11
C GLU A 6 7.63 -17.82 -10.66
N TRP A 7 7.33 -16.54 -10.41
CA TRP A 7 7.27 -15.99 -9.07
C TRP A 7 6.18 -16.66 -8.22
N VAL A 8 4.98 -16.82 -8.79
CA VAL A 8 3.85 -17.49 -8.11
C VAL A 8 4.20 -18.94 -7.76
N PHE A 9 4.76 -19.68 -8.72
CA PHE A 9 5.17 -21.07 -8.50
C PHE A 9 6.31 -21.18 -7.49
N THR A 10 7.28 -20.26 -7.52
CA THR A 10 8.38 -20.24 -6.55
C THR A 10 7.86 -20.02 -5.13
N LEU A 11 6.96 -19.06 -4.91
CA LEU A 11 6.36 -18.84 -3.60
C LEU A 11 5.55 -20.06 -3.13
N SER A 12 4.73 -20.62 -4.01
CA SER A 12 3.92 -21.80 -3.71
C SER A 12 4.81 -23.01 -3.36
N ALA A 13 5.90 -23.21 -4.09
CA ALA A 13 6.87 -24.28 -3.81
C ALA A 13 7.58 -24.06 -2.46
N CYS A 14 7.97 -22.83 -2.14
CA CYS A 14 8.54 -22.51 -0.82
C CYS A 14 7.58 -22.93 0.30
N TRP A 15 6.33 -22.53 0.22
CA TRP A 15 5.34 -22.86 1.25
C TRP A 15 5.01 -24.34 1.33
N HIS A 16 4.96 -25.03 0.19
CA HIS A 16 4.77 -26.49 0.12
C HIS A 16 5.90 -27.27 0.79
N LEU A 17 7.14 -26.78 0.65
CA LEU A 17 8.35 -27.41 1.19
C LEU A 17 8.73 -26.89 2.60
N GLY A 18 7.93 -26.06 3.24
CA GLY A 18 8.28 -25.46 4.53
C GLY A 18 9.43 -24.44 4.48
N ALA A 19 9.81 -23.99 3.28
CA ALA A 19 10.82 -22.96 3.13
C ALA A 19 10.22 -21.56 3.37
N VAL A 20 10.99 -20.70 4.03
CA VAL A 20 10.59 -19.33 4.29
C VAL A 20 10.91 -18.47 3.07
N ALA A 21 9.88 -17.92 2.43
CA ALA A 21 10.04 -17.06 1.27
C ALA A 21 10.35 -15.61 1.68
N MET A 22 11.31 -14.97 0.99
CA MET A 22 11.63 -13.55 1.12
C MET A 22 11.51 -12.88 -0.25
N PRO A 23 10.30 -12.52 -0.70
CA PRO A 23 10.12 -11.85 -1.97
C PRO A 23 10.75 -10.46 -1.93
N CYS A 24 11.55 -10.15 -2.95
CA CYS A 24 12.23 -8.87 -3.10
C CYS A 24 11.73 -8.13 -4.33
N ASN A 25 11.54 -6.81 -4.19
CA ASN A 25 11.16 -5.96 -5.31
C ASN A 25 12.32 -5.88 -6.31
N VAL A 26 11.99 -5.92 -7.60
CA VAL A 26 12.98 -5.86 -8.71
C VAL A 26 13.69 -4.51 -8.81
N GLN A 27 13.17 -3.46 -8.17
CA GLN A 27 13.78 -2.13 -8.14
C GLN A 27 14.85 -1.97 -7.03
N LEU A 28 15.06 -2.99 -6.19
CA LEU A 28 16.07 -2.93 -5.15
C LEU A 28 17.46 -2.90 -5.76
N THR A 29 18.29 -1.98 -5.27
CA THR A 29 19.69 -1.90 -5.65
C THR A 29 20.50 -3.07 -5.04
N PRO A 30 21.69 -3.41 -5.57
CA PRO A 30 22.57 -4.38 -4.95
C PRO A 30 22.85 -4.08 -3.47
N SER A 31 23.03 -2.80 -3.09
CA SER A 31 23.22 -2.37 -1.70
C SER A 31 22.01 -2.68 -0.82
N ASP A 32 20.78 -2.47 -1.32
CA ASP A 32 19.55 -2.80 -0.59
C ASP A 32 19.40 -4.31 -0.38
N LEU A 33 19.72 -5.10 -1.40
CA LEU A 33 19.72 -6.56 -1.32
C LEU A 33 20.77 -7.06 -0.35
N ALA A 34 22.00 -6.52 -0.39
CA ALA A 34 23.09 -6.90 0.53
C ALA A 34 22.69 -6.73 2.00
N LYS A 35 21.96 -5.65 2.34
CA LYS A 35 21.44 -5.46 3.71
C LYS A 35 20.48 -6.58 4.12
N ARG A 36 19.55 -6.97 3.24
CA ARG A 36 18.58 -8.03 3.49
C ARG A 36 19.23 -9.41 3.58
N ILE A 37 20.17 -9.68 2.67
CA ILE A 37 20.95 -10.92 2.66
C ILE A 37 21.72 -11.09 3.97
N ARG A 38 22.39 -10.04 4.46
CA ARG A 38 23.13 -10.10 5.76
C ARG A 38 22.21 -10.36 6.94
N LEU A 39 21.00 -9.79 6.96
CA LEU A 39 20.05 -9.97 8.06
C LEU A 39 19.42 -11.37 8.07
N ILE A 40 19.03 -11.87 6.91
CA ILE A 40 18.24 -13.12 6.81
C ILE A 40 19.09 -14.33 6.50
N ARG A 41 20.22 -14.15 5.80
CA ARG A 41 21.14 -15.22 5.36
C ARG A 41 20.41 -16.32 4.58
N PRO A 42 19.73 -15.98 3.48
CA PRO A 42 19.02 -16.95 2.68
C PRO A 42 20.00 -17.99 2.08
N LYS A 43 19.56 -19.23 1.92
CA LYS A 43 20.37 -20.32 1.34
C LYS A 43 20.27 -20.41 -0.17
N LEU A 44 19.14 -19.95 -0.72
CA LEU A 44 18.79 -20.04 -2.13
C LEU A 44 18.22 -18.70 -2.60
N ALA A 45 18.61 -18.27 -3.78
CA ALA A 45 17.98 -17.18 -4.51
C ALA A 45 17.40 -17.73 -5.82
N VAL A 46 16.13 -17.40 -6.09
CA VAL A 46 15.48 -17.64 -7.40
C VAL A 46 15.25 -16.29 -8.04
N VAL A 47 15.85 -16.06 -9.20
CA VAL A 47 15.87 -14.76 -9.87
C VAL A 47 15.46 -14.90 -11.34
N ALA A 48 14.87 -13.88 -11.95
CA ALA A 48 14.79 -13.82 -13.41
C ALA A 48 16.20 -13.57 -13.98
N ASP A 49 16.45 -14.05 -15.20
CA ASP A 49 17.79 -14.05 -15.80
C ASP A 49 18.42 -12.66 -15.84
N GLU A 50 17.63 -11.62 -16.11
CA GLU A 50 18.07 -10.22 -16.15
C GLU A 50 18.55 -9.68 -14.80
N TYR A 51 18.19 -10.29 -13.67
CA TYR A 51 18.61 -9.86 -12.32
C TYR A 51 19.76 -10.71 -11.76
N SER A 52 20.35 -11.60 -12.55
CA SER A 52 21.44 -12.47 -12.11
C SER A 52 22.69 -11.68 -11.68
N ALA A 53 23.04 -10.62 -12.41
CA ALA A 53 24.14 -9.75 -12.03
C ALA A 53 23.84 -8.99 -10.71
N THR A 54 22.62 -8.52 -10.52
CA THR A 54 22.21 -7.76 -9.33
C THR A 54 22.38 -8.58 -8.04
N ILE A 55 22.06 -9.88 -8.05
CA ILE A 55 22.20 -10.74 -6.86
C ILE A 55 23.67 -11.06 -6.56
N VAL A 56 24.49 -11.20 -7.58
CA VAL A 56 25.96 -11.38 -7.45
C VAL A 56 26.59 -10.11 -6.88
N ASP A 57 26.26 -8.95 -7.44
CA ASP A 57 26.74 -7.64 -6.98
C ASP A 57 26.31 -7.31 -5.54
N ALA A 58 25.21 -7.91 -5.09
CA ALA A 58 24.75 -7.84 -3.70
C ALA A 58 25.58 -8.73 -2.73
N GLY A 59 26.53 -9.51 -3.25
CA GLY A 59 27.40 -10.37 -2.45
C GLY A 59 26.70 -11.63 -1.93
N PHE A 60 25.69 -12.14 -2.65
CA PHE A 60 25.07 -13.41 -2.29
C PHE A 60 25.99 -14.57 -2.65
N ASP A 61 26.31 -15.41 -1.66
CA ASP A 61 27.23 -16.56 -1.76
C ASP A 61 26.52 -17.93 -1.76
N GLY A 62 25.18 -17.93 -1.71
CA GLY A 62 24.37 -19.14 -1.76
C GLY A 62 24.09 -19.65 -3.17
N THR A 63 23.20 -20.62 -3.28
CA THR A 63 22.78 -21.17 -4.57
C THR A 63 21.87 -20.18 -5.29
N VAL A 64 22.18 -19.87 -6.55
CA VAL A 64 21.33 -19.06 -7.43
C VAL A 64 20.71 -19.96 -8.49
N LEU A 65 19.39 -19.90 -8.62
CA LEU A 65 18.63 -20.50 -9.72
C LEU A 65 18.00 -19.39 -10.54
N THR A 66 18.22 -19.38 -11.83
CA THR A 66 17.59 -18.44 -12.76
C THR A 66 16.26 -18.98 -13.28
N GLY A 67 15.36 -18.12 -13.74
CA GLY A 67 14.05 -18.51 -14.27
C GLY A 67 14.15 -19.49 -15.44
N SER A 68 15.20 -19.40 -16.25
CA SER A 68 15.50 -20.30 -17.36
C SER A 68 16.13 -21.66 -16.93
N ASN A 69 16.48 -21.83 -15.65
CA ASN A 69 17.12 -23.05 -15.18
C ASN A 69 16.15 -24.23 -15.24
N PRO A 70 16.44 -25.29 -16.08
CA PRO A 70 15.51 -26.42 -16.23
C PRO A 70 15.18 -27.15 -14.92
N ARG A 71 16.10 -27.15 -13.95
CA ARG A 71 15.91 -27.83 -12.66
C ARG A 71 14.71 -27.29 -11.85
N LEU A 72 14.29 -26.04 -12.11
CA LEU A 72 13.08 -25.48 -11.48
C LEU A 72 11.80 -26.14 -12.01
N TRP A 73 11.82 -26.68 -13.22
CA TRP A 73 10.60 -27.10 -13.92
C TRP A 73 10.54 -28.60 -14.19
N THR A 74 11.66 -29.31 -14.01
CA THR A 74 11.79 -30.75 -14.31
C THR A 74 12.10 -31.60 -13.09
N ALA A 75 12.10 -31.01 -11.89
CA ALA A 75 12.27 -31.74 -10.64
C ALA A 75 11.08 -32.66 -10.37
N ASP A 76 11.34 -33.83 -9.79
CA ASP A 76 10.27 -34.69 -9.33
C ASP A 76 9.45 -34.00 -8.21
N PRO A 77 8.13 -34.24 -8.18
CA PRO A 77 7.29 -33.69 -7.11
C PRO A 77 7.75 -34.17 -5.75
N ALA A 78 7.95 -33.23 -4.81
CA ALA A 78 8.20 -33.54 -3.41
C ALA A 78 6.87 -33.58 -2.62
N PRO A 79 6.74 -34.41 -1.55
CA PRO A 79 5.60 -34.36 -0.67
C PRO A 79 5.56 -33.00 0.06
N ALA A 80 4.34 -32.58 0.46
CA ALA A 80 4.18 -31.41 1.29
C ALA A 80 4.82 -31.65 2.68
N GLU A 81 5.55 -30.65 3.16
CA GLU A 81 6.08 -30.70 4.52
C GLU A 81 4.95 -30.50 5.54
N PRO A 82 4.84 -31.30 6.59
CA PRO A 82 3.90 -31.06 7.67
C PRO A 82 4.30 -29.80 8.47
N LEU A 83 3.43 -28.79 8.48
CA LEU A 83 3.73 -27.49 9.06
C LEU A 83 2.68 -27.09 10.11
N ASN A 84 3.11 -26.37 11.13
CA ASN A 84 2.25 -25.75 12.13
C ASN A 84 1.86 -24.33 11.69
N LEU A 85 0.79 -23.83 12.24
CA LEU A 85 0.27 -22.48 11.92
C LEU A 85 1.25 -21.35 12.17
N LEU A 86 2.14 -21.51 13.14
CA LEU A 86 3.15 -20.50 13.50
C LEU A 86 4.53 -20.75 12.85
N ASP A 87 4.71 -21.86 12.14
CA ASP A 87 5.97 -22.08 11.40
C ASP A 87 6.16 -20.94 10.39
N PRO A 88 7.36 -20.35 10.33
CA PRO A 88 7.60 -19.22 9.43
C PRO A 88 7.34 -19.57 7.97
N ALA A 89 6.66 -18.69 7.25
CA ALA A 89 6.32 -18.88 5.84
C ALA A 89 6.86 -17.76 4.94
N LEU A 90 6.87 -16.53 5.46
CA LEU A 90 7.09 -15.35 4.64
C LEU A 90 7.81 -14.26 5.44
N ILE A 91 8.79 -13.60 4.81
CA ILE A 91 9.46 -12.42 5.34
C ILE A 91 9.26 -11.26 4.38
N ILE A 92 8.63 -10.19 4.86
CA ILE A 92 8.45 -8.94 4.12
C ILE A 92 9.24 -7.84 4.80
N PHE A 93 9.98 -7.05 4.03
CA PHE A 93 10.71 -5.91 4.57
C PHE A 93 9.88 -4.63 4.51
N THR A 94 9.85 -3.89 5.60
CA THR A 94 9.30 -2.53 5.67
C THR A 94 10.41 -1.49 5.61
N SER A 95 10.12 -0.31 5.08
CA SER A 95 10.98 0.86 5.26
C SER A 95 10.80 1.36 6.69
N GLY A 96 11.71 1.01 7.60
CA GLY A 96 11.68 1.54 8.96
C GLY A 96 11.70 3.08 8.97
N THR A 97 11.13 3.68 10.01
CA THR A 97 11.08 5.15 10.21
C THR A 97 12.47 5.80 10.28
N ALA A 98 13.51 5.03 10.60
CA ALA A 98 14.92 5.46 10.62
C ALA A 98 15.70 5.12 9.34
N GLY A 99 15.02 4.76 8.24
CA GLY A 99 15.66 4.46 6.96
C GLY A 99 16.24 3.05 6.81
N GLU A 100 16.30 2.26 7.88
CA GLU A 100 16.72 0.86 7.80
C GLU A 100 15.53 -0.07 7.55
N ALA A 101 15.70 -0.99 6.59
CA ALA A 101 14.69 -1.98 6.27
C ALA A 101 14.57 -3.02 7.41
N LYS A 102 13.35 -3.21 7.96
CA LYS A 102 13.06 -4.17 9.02
C LYS A 102 12.34 -5.39 8.47
N PRO A 103 12.76 -6.63 8.82
CA PRO A 103 12.05 -7.83 8.44
C PRO A 103 10.80 -8.01 9.30
N VAL A 104 9.68 -8.33 8.68
CA VAL A 104 8.43 -8.75 9.32
C VAL A 104 8.21 -10.20 8.95
N ARG A 105 8.09 -11.09 9.94
CA ARG A 105 7.92 -12.52 9.74
C ARG A 105 6.46 -12.93 9.90
N HIS A 106 5.95 -13.68 8.94
CA HIS A 106 4.62 -14.26 8.99
C HIS A 106 4.68 -15.79 9.01
N GLY A 107 3.82 -16.40 9.82
CA GLY A 107 3.67 -17.85 9.88
C GLY A 107 2.71 -18.39 8.81
N GLN A 108 2.59 -19.72 8.74
CA GLN A 108 1.68 -20.41 7.82
C GLN A 108 0.22 -19.96 7.98
N ARG A 109 -0.19 -19.59 9.21
CA ARG A 109 -1.54 -19.05 9.47
C ARG A 109 -1.85 -17.80 8.62
N TYR A 110 -0.85 -16.98 8.30
CA TYR A 110 -1.04 -15.78 7.46
C TYR A 110 -1.59 -16.14 6.09
N LEU A 111 -1.14 -17.24 5.49
CA LEU A 111 -1.61 -17.70 4.19
C LEU A 111 -3.00 -18.35 4.30
N ALA A 112 -3.16 -19.25 5.28
CA ALA A 112 -4.38 -19.98 5.49
C ALA A 112 -5.59 -19.08 5.78
N THR A 113 -5.38 -17.94 6.45
CA THR A 113 -6.46 -17.04 6.87
C THR A 113 -6.75 -15.90 5.90
N GLN A 114 -6.11 -15.88 4.73
CA GLN A 114 -6.42 -14.87 3.70
C GLN A 114 -7.88 -14.94 3.21
N HIS A 115 -8.59 -16.04 3.43
CA HIS A 115 -10.02 -16.14 3.09
C HIS A 115 -10.88 -15.07 3.77
N ILE A 116 -10.52 -14.59 4.97
CA ILE A 116 -11.26 -13.54 5.69
C ILE A 116 -11.29 -12.26 4.86
N GLN A 117 -10.13 -11.72 4.50
CA GLN A 117 -10.07 -10.50 3.70
C GLN A 117 -10.52 -10.72 2.26
N ALA A 118 -10.29 -11.93 1.71
CA ALA A 118 -10.71 -12.27 0.36
C ALA A 118 -12.24 -12.31 0.21
N GLU A 119 -12.96 -12.69 1.25
CA GLU A 119 -14.41 -12.71 1.27
C GLU A 119 -15.02 -11.34 1.58
N HIS A 120 -14.52 -10.67 2.63
CA HIS A 120 -15.21 -9.53 3.21
C HIS A 120 -14.78 -8.18 2.64
N TRP A 121 -13.64 -8.12 1.95
CA TRP A 121 -13.11 -6.89 1.37
C TRP A 121 -12.64 -7.05 -0.08
N PHE A 122 -11.71 -7.99 -0.36
CA PHE A 122 -11.18 -8.20 -1.71
C PHE A 122 -12.27 -8.65 -2.69
N GLY A 123 -13.25 -9.38 -2.20
CA GLY A 123 -14.49 -9.68 -2.91
C GLY A 123 -14.38 -10.71 -4.02
N ALA A 124 -13.34 -11.57 -4.02
CA ALA A 124 -13.20 -12.65 -4.99
C ALA A 124 -14.28 -13.71 -4.85
N ARG A 125 -14.76 -14.23 -5.96
CA ARG A 125 -15.77 -15.31 -6.07
C ARG A 125 -15.27 -16.36 -7.05
N THR A 126 -15.76 -17.58 -6.87
CA THR A 126 -15.50 -18.67 -7.82
C THR A 126 -15.83 -18.25 -9.26
N GLY A 127 -14.88 -18.44 -10.15
CA GLY A 127 -15.02 -18.10 -11.57
C GLY A 127 -14.59 -16.67 -11.93
N ASP A 128 -14.26 -15.81 -10.95
CA ASP A 128 -13.71 -14.48 -11.25
C ASP A 128 -12.28 -14.56 -11.80
N LEU A 129 -11.89 -13.54 -12.55
CA LEU A 129 -10.51 -13.18 -12.80
C LEU A 129 -10.16 -11.96 -11.94
N CYS A 130 -9.22 -12.14 -11.03
CA CYS A 130 -8.74 -11.11 -10.11
C CYS A 130 -7.37 -10.58 -10.54
N TRP A 131 -7.17 -9.28 -10.47
CA TRP A 131 -5.88 -8.66 -10.76
C TRP A 131 -5.44 -7.74 -9.63
N CYS A 132 -4.28 -8.07 -9.01
CA CYS A 132 -3.59 -7.17 -8.11
C CYS A 132 -2.32 -6.65 -8.77
N THR A 133 -2.22 -5.34 -8.93
CA THR A 133 -1.11 -4.67 -9.64
C THR A 133 0.11 -4.44 -8.77
N ALA A 134 0.03 -4.72 -7.46
CA ALA A 134 1.13 -4.49 -6.54
C ALA A 134 2.38 -5.29 -6.95
N ALA A 135 3.52 -4.60 -7.04
CA ALA A 135 4.79 -5.22 -7.38
C ALA A 135 5.25 -6.25 -6.33
N THR A 136 6.03 -7.21 -6.75
CA THR A 136 6.66 -8.22 -5.88
C THR A 136 7.45 -7.59 -4.74
N GLY A 137 7.55 -8.27 -3.61
CA GLY A 137 8.25 -7.77 -2.41
C GLY A 137 7.41 -6.91 -1.47
N TRP A 138 6.19 -6.55 -1.86
CA TRP A 138 5.24 -5.86 -0.99
C TRP A 138 4.27 -6.83 -0.31
N SER A 139 3.89 -6.55 0.93
CA SER A 139 2.92 -7.35 1.69
C SER A 139 1.62 -7.54 0.89
N LYS A 140 1.14 -6.49 0.22
CA LYS A 140 -0.08 -6.57 -0.60
C LYS A 140 0.06 -7.55 -1.78
N SER A 141 1.21 -7.61 -2.45
CA SER A 141 1.40 -8.56 -3.56
C SER A 141 1.40 -10.00 -3.08
N SER A 142 2.10 -10.31 -1.98
CA SER A 142 2.21 -11.67 -1.46
C SER A 142 0.87 -12.30 -1.09
N ARG A 143 -0.15 -11.50 -0.77
CA ARG A 143 -1.48 -12.00 -0.42
C ARG A 143 -2.52 -11.81 -1.51
N ASN A 144 -2.49 -10.69 -2.23
CA ASN A 144 -3.57 -10.32 -3.16
C ASN A 144 -3.27 -10.63 -4.62
N ALA A 145 -1.99 -10.87 -4.99
CA ALA A 145 -1.68 -11.18 -6.37
C ALA A 145 -2.30 -12.52 -6.82
N PHE A 146 -2.37 -13.50 -5.93
CA PHE A 146 -2.95 -14.80 -6.25
C PHE A 146 -3.62 -15.51 -5.05
N VAL A 147 -3.09 -15.40 -3.82
CA VAL A 147 -3.62 -16.17 -2.67
C VAL A 147 -5.08 -15.81 -2.40
N ALA A 148 -5.42 -14.52 -2.34
CA ALA A 148 -6.78 -14.06 -2.10
C ALA A 148 -7.77 -14.54 -3.18
N ALA A 149 -7.33 -14.60 -4.44
CA ALA A 149 -8.14 -15.15 -5.52
C ALA A 149 -8.32 -16.66 -5.36
N TRP A 150 -7.21 -17.40 -5.17
CA TRP A 150 -7.22 -18.86 -5.13
C TRP A 150 -8.00 -19.46 -3.96
N VAL A 151 -7.92 -18.87 -2.76
CA VAL A 151 -8.70 -19.34 -1.61
C VAL A 151 -10.22 -19.18 -1.79
N ARG A 152 -10.65 -18.44 -2.82
CA ARG A 152 -12.06 -18.24 -3.19
C ARG A 152 -12.45 -18.97 -4.50
N GLY A 153 -11.54 -19.77 -5.08
CA GLY A 153 -11.78 -20.45 -6.35
C GLY A 153 -11.80 -19.53 -7.57
N ALA A 154 -11.13 -18.39 -7.48
CA ALA A 154 -10.96 -17.44 -8.56
C ALA A 154 -9.60 -17.62 -9.25
N ALA A 155 -9.49 -17.16 -10.49
CA ALA A 155 -8.23 -17.04 -11.22
C ALA A 155 -7.49 -15.75 -10.84
N ALA A 156 -6.16 -15.77 -10.96
CA ALA A 156 -5.32 -14.60 -10.73
C ALA A 156 -4.59 -14.22 -12.03
N LEU A 157 -4.75 -12.94 -12.42
CA LEU A 157 -3.96 -12.34 -13.49
C LEU A 157 -2.65 -11.81 -12.91
N VAL A 158 -1.53 -12.20 -13.48
CA VAL A 158 -0.21 -11.65 -13.18
C VAL A 158 0.32 -10.90 -14.40
N HIS A 159 0.90 -9.72 -14.18
CA HIS A 159 1.42 -8.87 -15.26
C HIS A 159 2.64 -8.10 -14.75
N ASP A 160 3.75 -8.21 -15.44
CA ASP A 160 5.05 -7.64 -15.07
C ASP A 160 5.39 -6.35 -15.83
N GLY A 161 4.46 -5.76 -16.55
CA GLY A 161 4.66 -4.50 -17.24
C GLY A 161 4.78 -3.32 -16.27
N ARG A 162 5.57 -2.31 -16.67
CA ARG A 162 5.64 -1.04 -15.96
C ARG A 162 4.26 -0.39 -15.91
N PHE A 163 4.02 0.43 -14.89
CA PHE A 163 2.77 1.15 -14.76
C PHE A 163 2.56 2.10 -15.96
N ASN A 164 1.48 1.87 -16.70
CA ASN A 164 0.96 2.75 -17.73
C ASN A 164 -0.56 2.85 -17.53
N PRO A 165 -1.11 4.06 -17.36
CA PRO A 165 -2.53 4.26 -17.04
C PRO A 165 -3.48 3.69 -18.09
N ASP A 166 -3.22 3.91 -19.38
CA ASP A 166 -4.09 3.44 -20.48
C ASP A 166 -4.01 1.93 -20.65
N GLU A 167 -2.80 1.37 -20.51
CA GLU A 167 -2.58 -0.07 -20.56
C GLU A 167 -3.33 -0.79 -19.44
N ARG A 168 -3.39 -0.20 -18.22
CA ARG A 168 -4.16 -0.78 -17.10
C ARG A 168 -5.63 -0.96 -17.47
N LEU A 169 -6.27 0.07 -18.02
CA LEU A 169 -7.67 0.00 -18.46
C LEU A 169 -7.85 -0.99 -19.61
N THR A 170 -6.92 -1.00 -20.55
CA THR A 170 -6.94 -1.92 -21.71
C THR A 170 -6.82 -3.39 -21.26
N ILE A 171 -5.95 -3.70 -20.30
CA ILE A 171 -5.82 -5.07 -19.74
C ILE A 171 -7.11 -5.48 -19.03
N VAL A 172 -7.68 -4.60 -18.17
CA VAL A 172 -8.94 -4.90 -17.47
C VAL A 172 -10.05 -5.27 -18.47
N GLU A 173 -10.15 -4.53 -19.57
CA GLU A 173 -11.16 -4.76 -20.60
C GLU A 173 -10.87 -6.02 -21.41
N ARG A 174 -9.65 -6.15 -21.96
CA ARG A 174 -9.23 -7.26 -22.82
C ARG A 174 -9.34 -8.61 -22.12
N GLU A 175 -8.86 -8.68 -20.89
CA GLU A 175 -8.86 -9.91 -20.08
C GLU A 175 -10.17 -10.14 -19.32
N SER A 176 -11.11 -9.19 -19.40
CA SER A 176 -12.39 -9.26 -18.68
C SER A 176 -12.20 -9.42 -17.15
N VAL A 177 -11.32 -8.63 -16.55
CA VAL A 177 -11.05 -8.65 -15.11
C VAL A 177 -12.31 -8.32 -14.32
N ASN A 178 -12.61 -9.12 -13.31
CA ASN A 178 -13.78 -8.95 -12.44
C ASN A 178 -13.48 -8.22 -11.13
N VAL A 179 -12.28 -8.44 -10.58
CA VAL A 179 -11.82 -7.81 -9.34
C VAL A 179 -10.47 -7.14 -9.57
N LEU A 180 -10.37 -5.85 -9.30
CA LEU A 180 -9.15 -5.07 -9.49
C LEU A 180 -8.65 -4.52 -8.15
N CYS A 181 -7.40 -4.84 -7.80
CA CYS A 181 -6.74 -4.35 -6.60
C CYS A 181 -5.52 -3.50 -6.98
N MET A 182 -5.58 -2.22 -6.71
CA MET A 182 -4.49 -1.27 -6.99
C MET A 182 -4.12 -0.43 -5.76
N ALA A 183 -3.02 0.29 -5.85
CA ALA A 183 -2.71 1.34 -4.90
C ALA A 183 -3.55 2.60 -5.20
N PRO A 184 -3.94 3.41 -4.20
CA PRO A 184 -4.58 4.71 -4.41
C PRO A 184 -3.85 5.60 -5.41
N THR A 185 -2.52 5.60 -5.41
CA THR A 185 -1.70 6.35 -6.38
C THR A 185 -1.97 5.91 -7.82
N GLU A 186 -2.17 4.60 -8.10
CA GLU A 186 -2.50 4.13 -9.44
C GLU A 186 -3.90 4.59 -9.87
N TYR A 187 -4.90 4.50 -8.98
CA TYR A 187 -6.25 5.01 -9.24
C TYR A 187 -6.25 6.51 -9.55
N ARG A 188 -5.49 7.30 -8.76
CA ARG A 188 -5.32 8.74 -9.02
C ARG A 188 -4.65 9.02 -10.36
N ALA A 189 -3.58 8.28 -10.68
CA ALA A 189 -2.84 8.48 -11.93
C ALA A 189 -3.70 8.15 -13.15
N ILE A 190 -4.46 7.07 -13.12
CA ILE A 190 -5.40 6.69 -14.18
C ILE A 190 -6.48 7.76 -14.32
N ALA A 191 -7.10 8.19 -13.22
CA ALA A 191 -8.13 9.22 -13.23
C ALA A 191 -7.68 10.58 -13.80
N LYS A 192 -6.37 10.87 -13.67
CA LYS A 192 -5.79 12.15 -14.13
C LYS A 192 -5.18 12.11 -15.54
N ARG A 193 -4.78 10.93 -16.02
CA ARG A 193 -3.96 10.79 -17.23
C ARG A 193 -4.60 9.98 -18.33
N SER A 194 -5.73 9.30 -18.02
CA SER A 194 -6.45 8.47 -18.99
C SER A 194 -7.91 8.89 -19.08
N GLU A 195 -8.53 8.61 -20.21
CA GLU A 195 -9.97 8.71 -20.37
C GLU A 195 -10.64 7.50 -19.70
N LEU A 196 -11.30 7.76 -18.57
CA LEU A 196 -12.07 6.73 -17.87
C LEU A 196 -13.30 6.34 -18.71
N ARG A 197 -13.60 5.05 -18.72
CA ARG A 197 -14.73 4.49 -19.47
C ARG A 197 -15.39 3.35 -18.69
N ARG A 198 -16.59 2.98 -19.07
CA ARG A 198 -17.27 1.81 -18.52
C ARG A 198 -16.45 0.54 -18.76
N LEU A 199 -16.29 -0.27 -17.71
CA LEU A 199 -15.63 -1.58 -17.76
C LEU A 199 -16.63 -2.65 -17.31
N PRO A 200 -17.43 -3.20 -18.21
CA PRO A 200 -18.59 -4.04 -17.86
C PRO A 200 -18.25 -5.32 -17.09
N SER A 201 -17.06 -5.89 -17.33
CA SER A 201 -16.57 -7.07 -16.60
C SER A 201 -16.16 -6.76 -15.16
N LEU A 202 -15.71 -5.53 -14.89
CA LEU A 202 -15.23 -5.11 -13.58
C LEU A 202 -16.42 -4.89 -12.65
N ARG A 203 -16.60 -5.79 -11.67
CA ARG A 203 -17.67 -5.70 -10.69
C ARG A 203 -17.23 -5.16 -9.33
N HIS A 204 -15.93 -5.23 -9.03
CA HIS A 204 -15.38 -4.84 -7.75
C HIS A 204 -13.97 -4.26 -7.89
N ALA A 205 -13.71 -3.17 -7.21
CA ALA A 205 -12.41 -2.54 -7.16
C ALA A 205 -12.02 -2.28 -5.69
N VAL A 206 -10.77 -2.55 -5.34
CA VAL A 206 -10.27 -2.35 -3.98
C VAL A 206 -8.96 -1.57 -3.98
N ALA A 207 -8.76 -0.77 -2.94
CA ALA A 207 -7.55 -0.01 -2.70
C ALA A 207 -7.01 -0.24 -1.29
N SER A 208 -5.71 -0.17 -1.10
CA SER A 208 -5.09 -0.16 0.23
C SER A 208 -3.62 0.27 0.18
N GLY A 209 -3.07 0.61 1.34
CA GLY A 209 -1.64 0.89 1.52
C GLY A 209 -1.29 2.37 1.61
N GLU A 210 -2.17 3.23 1.21
CA GLU A 210 -2.15 4.70 1.37
C GLU A 210 -3.60 5.20 1.42
N PRO A 211 -3.84 6.41 1.94
CA PRO A 211 -5.18 6.96 1.94
C PRO A 211 -5.73 7.20 0.53
N LEU A 212 -7.02 6.90 0.35
CA LEU A 212 -7.73 7.09 -0.92
C LEU A 212 -8.61 8.34 -0.86
N ASN A 213 -8.43 9.24 -1.84
CA ASN A 213 -9.19 10.48 -1.91
C ASN A 213 -10.66 10.21 -2.27
N PRO A 214 -11.61 10.81 -1.56
CA PRO A 214 -13.05 10.67 -1.84
C PRO A 214 -13.42 10.97 -3.28
N GLU A 215 -12.88 12.04 -3.87
CA GLU A 215 -13.17 12.49 -5.23
C GLU A 215 -12.80 11.45 -6.29
N ILE A 216 -11.75 10.67 -6.03
CA ILE A 216 -11.34 9.59 -6.93
C ILE A 216 -12.34 8.42 -6.86
N VAL A 217 -12.87 8.13 -5.68
CA VAL A 217 -13.90 7.09 -5.49
C VAL A 217 -15.17 7.46 -6.26
N ASP A 218 -15.63 8.71 -6.11
CA ASP A 218 -16.83 9.23 -6.78
C ASP A 218 -16.65 9.28 -8.31
N LEU A 219 -15.48 9.74 -8.77
CA LEU A 219 -15.17 9.79 -10.20
C LEU A 219 -15.17 8.38 -10.83
N TRP A 220 -14.56 7.40 -10.17
CA TRP A 220 -14.56 6.01 -10.64
C TRP A 220 -15.98 5.44 -10.67
N ARG A 221 -16.78 5.73 -9.65
CA ARG A 221 -18.20 5.32 -9.63
C ARG A 221 -18.97 5.90 -10.80
N ALA A 222 -18.79 7.18 -11.07
CA ALA A 222 -19.51 7.89 -12.13
C ALA A 222 -19.11 7.39 -13.54
N GLN A 223 -17.81 7.23 -13.80
CA GLN A 223 -17.29 6.99 -15.14
C GLN A 223 -17.03 5.51 -15.43
N VAL A 224 -16.46 4.76 -14.51
CA VAL A 224 -16.17 3.33 -14.69
C VAL A 224 -17.36 2.45 -14.31
N GLY A 225 -18.16 2.87 -13.34
CA GLY A 225 -19.37 2.17 -12.92
C GLY A 225 -19.21 1.35 -11.65
N VAL A 226 -18.02 1.33 -11.05
CA VAL A 226 -17.73 0.59 -9.82
C VAL A 226 -17.25 1.50 -8.72
N TRP A 227 -17.58 1.16 -7.47
CA TRP A 227 -17.00 1.78 -6.30
C TRP A 227 -15.61 1.21 -6.03
N ILE A 228 -14.68 2.05 -5.56
CA ILE A 228 -13.43 1.58 -5.00
C ILE A 228 -13.64 1.36 -3.50
N HIS A 229 -13.44 0.14 -3.04
CA HIS A 229 -13.55 -0.26 -1.64
C HIS A 229 -12.20 -0.13 -0.97
N ASP A 230 -12.01 0.93 -0.19
CA ASP A 230 -10.76 1.11 0.54
C ASP A 230 -10.64 0.14 1.71
N GLY A 231 -9.41 -0.16 2.11
CA GLY A 231 -9.08 -1.01 3.23
C GLY A 231 -7.72 -0.66 3.81
N TYR A 232 -7.57 -0.93 5.09
CA TYR A 232 -6.37 -0.58 5.83
C TYR A 232 -5.72 -1.82 6.46
N GLY A 233 -4.43 -1.72 6.64
CA GLY A 233 -3.60 -2.67 7.35
C GLY A 233 -2.13 -2.33 7.21
N GLN A 234 -1.32 -3.00 8.00
CA GLN A 234 0.13 -2.81 8.02
C GLN A 234 0.82 -4.05 7.44
N THR A 235 2.11 -3.96 7.15
CA THR A 235 2.87 -5.15 6.78
C THR A 235 2.83 -6.18 7.90
N GLU A 236 2.90 -5.70 9.15
CA GLU A 236 2.91 -6.48 10.37
C GLU A 236 1.59 -7.22 10.66
N THR A 237 0.47 -6.66 10.22
CA THR A 237 -0.87 -7.18 10.57
C THR A 237 -1.61 -7.85 9.41
N GLY A 238 -1.19 -7.60 8.17
CA GLY A 238 -2.02 -7.90 7.00
C GLY A 238 -3.16 -6.89 6.85
N ALA A 239 -4.27 -7.29 6.22
CA ALA A 239 -5.47 -6.46 6.15
C ALA A 239 -6.22 -6.50 7.48
N LEU A 240 -6.57 -5.34 8.02
CA LEU A 240 -7.30 -5.17 9.29
C LEU A 240 -8.73 -4.71 9.07
N THR A 241 -8.92 -3.77 8.15
CA THR A 241 -10.24 -3.22 7.81
C THR A 241 -10.51 -3.29 6.33
N GLY A 242 -11.75 -3.16 5.97
CA GLY A 242 -12.18 -3.02 4.58
C GLY A 242 -13.58 -2.43 4.50
N MET A 243 -13.83 -1.73 3.39
CA MET A 243 -15.18 -1.27 3.07
C MET A 243 -16.08 -2.51 2.89
N PRO A 244 -17.13 -2.69 3.72
CA PRO A 244 -17.92 -3.90 3.71
C PRO A 244 -18.62 -4.12 2.36
N ILE A 245 -18.59 -5.35 1.86
CA ILE A 245 -19.27 -5.73 0.62
C ILE A 245 -20.78 -5.74 0.85
N GLY A 246 -21.52 -5.10 -0.06
CA GLY A 246 -22.98 -5.01 0.03
C GLY A 246 -23.50 -3.88 0.92
N ALA A 247 -22.63 -3.17 1.64
CA ALA A 247 -22.99 -1.96 2.37
C ALA A 247 -22.71 -0.70 1.52
N PRO A 248 -23.34 0.45 1.85
CA PRO A 248 -23.00 1.71 1.22
C PRO A 248 -21.52 2.06 1.39
N VAL A 249 -20.86 2.39 0.28
CA VAL A 249 -19.47 2.86 0.30
C VAL A 249 -19.44 4.27 0.87
N ARG A 250 -18.49 4.53 1.76
CA ARG A 250 -18.21 5.84 2.35
C ARG A 250 -16.86 6.34 1.86
N PRO A 251 -16.83 7.20 0.82
CA PRO A 251 -15.58 7.71 0.29
C PRO A 251 -14.71 8.36 1.35
N GLY A 252 -13.42 8.00 1.39
CA GLY A 252 -12.46 8.48 2.40
C GLY A 252 -12.37 7.65 3.68
N SER A 253 -13.32 6.73 3.92
CA SER A 253 -13.23 5.78 5.02
C SER A 253 -12.41 4.55 4.64
N MET A 254 -11.64 4.02 5.60
CA MET A 254 -10.95 2.73 5.48
C MET A 254 -11.86 1.52 5.72
N GLY A 255 -13.18 1.73 5.80
CA GLY A 255 -14.15 0.69 6.11
C GLY A 255 -14.26 0.37 7.60
N LYS A 256 -14.63 -0.88 7.88
CA LYS A 256 -14.82 -1.41 9.24
C LYS A 256 -13.82 -2.53 9.53
N PRO A 257 -13.60 -2.88 10.82
CA PRO A 257 -12.85 -4.08 11.17
C PRO A 257 -13.32 -5.31 10.39
N LEU A 258 -12.39 -6.13 9.93
CA LEU A 258 -12.73 -7.42 9.34
C LEU A 258 -13.37 -8.33 10.40
N PRO A 259 -14.27 -9.24 10.02
CA PRO A 259 -14.97 -10.10 10.98
C PRO A 259 -14.04 -10.86 11.92
N GLY A 260 -14.33 -10.79 13.20
CA GLY A 260 -13.58 -11.46 14.26
C GLY A 260 -12.34 -10.72 14.75
N PHE A 261 -12.00 -9.55 14.17
CA PHE A 261 -10.85 -8.75 14.58
C PHE A 261 -11.26 -7.73 15.64
N GLU A 262 -10.64 -7.79 16.81
CA GLU A 262 -10.88 -6.87 17.91
C GLU A 262 -9.91 -5.70 17.85
N MET A 263 -10.46 -4.50 17.67
CA MET A 263 -9.71 -3.26 17.64
C MET A 263 -10.57 -2.11 18.19
N TRP A 264 -9.89 -1.12 18.76
CA TRP A 264 -10.52 0.06 19.36
C TRP A 264 -9.66 1.30 19.16
N ILE A 265 -10.18 2.44 19.56
CA ILE A 265 -9.45 3.71 19.51
C ILE A 265 -9.04 4.08 20.93
N GLU A 266 -7.75 4.25 21.16
CA GLU A 266 -7.19 4.70 22.43
C GLU A 266 -6.41 6.00 22.23
N ASN A 267 -6.82 7.07 22.89
CA ASN A 267 -6.22 8.41 22.72
C ASN A 267 -6.13 8.89 21.25
N GLY A 268 -7.07 8.42 20.40
CA GLY A 268 -7.12 8.70 18.97
C GLY A 268 -6.21 7.81 18.11
N GLU A 269 -5.50 6.86 18.70
CA GLU A 269 -4.72 5.85 18.01
C GLU A 269 -5.55 4.57 17.81
N LEU A 270 -5.43 3.94 16.66
CA LEU A 270 -5.98 2.61 16.44
C LEU A 270 -5.11 1.57 17.13
N VAL A 271 -5.70 0.82 18.03
CA VAL A 271 -5.06 -0.29 18.73
C VAL A 271 -5.86 -1.56 18.53
N LEU A 272 -5.22 -2.71 18.69
CA LEU A 272 -5.87 -4.01 18.45
C LEU A 272 -5.35 -5.09 19.40
N ASP A 273 -6.17 -6.14 19.57
CA ASP A 273 -5.76 -7.37 20.22
C ASP A 273 -5.09 -8.31 19.20
N PRO A 274 -3.75 -8.50 19.27
CA PRO A 274 -3.02 -9.37 18.35
C PRO A 274 -3.54 -10.81 18.31
N SER A 275 -4.15 -11.30 19.39
CA SER A 275 -4.65 -12.67 19.47
C SER A 275 -5.84 -12.94 18.55
N THR A 276 -6.59 -11.89 18.21
CA THR A 276 -7.74 -11.95 17.29
C THR A 276 -7.36 -11.77 15.84
N ILE A 277 -6.11 -11.40 15.54
CA ILE A 277 -5.63 -11.10 14.18
C ILE A 277 -4.77 -12.27 13.67
N PRO A 278 -5.35 -13.23 12.96
CA PRO A 278 -4.61 -14.42 12.55
C PRO A 278 -3.51 -14.13 11.51
N THR A 279 -3.59 -13.00 10.83
CA THR A 279 -2.61 -12.53 9.85
C THR A 279 -1.46 -11.73 10.47
N ILE A 280 -1.46 -11.49 11.78
CA ILE A 280 -0.41 -10.72 12.44
C ILE A 280 0.94 -11.45 12.40
N SER A 281 2.02 -10.67 12.36
CA SER A 281 3.40 -11.18 12.45
C SER A 281 3.56 -12.16 13.62
N ILE A 282 4.37 -13.20 13.42
CA ILE A 282 4.72 -14.13 14.51
C ILE A 282 5.59 -13.48 15.58
N ASP A 283 6.15 -12.30 15.30
CA ASP A 283 6.95 -11.50 16.23
C ASP A 283 6.12 -10.47 17.00
N ALA A 284 4.79 -10.42 16.77
CA ALA A 284 3.93 -9.48 17.49
C ALA A 284 3.97 -9.76 19.00
N PRO A 285 4.11 -8.72 19.84
CA PRO A 285 4.12 -8.88 21.29
C PRO A 285 2.76 -9.39 21.78
N ALA A 286 2.77 -10.02 22.94
CA ALA A 286 1.53 -10.31 23.65
C ALA A 286 0.93 -9.00 24.19
N GLY A 287 -0.39 -8.95 24.31
CA GLY A 287 -1.13 -7.79 24.79
C GLY A 287 -1.62 -6.88 23.66
N THR A 288 -1.59 -5.59 23.86
CA THR A 288 -2.11 -4.61 22.90
C THR A 288 -1.08 -4.27 21.84
N TRP A 289 -1.49 -4.28 20.58
CA TRP A 289 -0.71 -3.75 19.45
C TRP A 289 -1.09 -2.30 19.18
N HIS A 290 -0.12 -1.41 19.24
CA HIS A 290 -0.23 -0.02 18.86
C HIS A 290 0.17 0.16 17.39
N THR A 291 -0.77 0.62 16.57
CA THR A 291 -0.52 0.76 15.12
C THR A 291 0.36 1.98 14.79
N GLY A 292 0.41 2.97 15.67
CA GLY A 292 1.00 4.28 15.41
C GLY A 292 0.18 5.12 14.41
N ASP A 293 -1.03 4.67 14.07
CA ASP A 293 -1.93 5.34 13.13
C ASP A 293 -3.11 5.96 13.90
N ARG A 294 -3.34 7.25 13.68
CA ARG A 294 -4.46 7.96 14.26
C ARG A 294 -5.70 7.81 13.39
N VAL A 295 -6.81 7.55 14.07
CA VAL A 295 -8.09 7.32 13.41
C VAL A 295 -9.23 7.93 14.23
N ARG A 296 -10.34 8.19 13.57
CA ARG A 296 -11.66 8.41 14.20
C ARG A 296 -12.65 7.38 13.70
N ALA A 297 -13.68 7.10 14.48
CA ALA A 297 -14.84 6.31 14.08
C ALA A 297 -16.05 7.22 13.92
N ASP A 298 -16.95 6.87 13.02
CA ASP A 298 -18.29 7.44 12.97
C ASP A 298 -19.29 6.60 13.78
N GLU A 299 -20.55 7.07 13.86
CA GLU A 299 -21.64 6.44 14.62
C GLU A 299 -21.95 5.01 14.13
N ASP A 300 -21.67 4.70 12.87
CA ASP A 300 -21.88 3.38 12.28
C ASP A 300 -20.63 2.48 12.37
N GLY A 301 -19.54 2.96 13.00
CA GLY A 301 -18.30 2.20 13.21
C GLY A 301 -17.37 2.14 11.99
N TYR A 302 -17.55 3.02 11.00
CA TYR A 302 -16.55 3.21 9.95
C TYR A 302 -15.35 3.96 10.48
N LEU A 303 -14.15 3.56 10.07
CA LEU A 303 -12.89 4.14 10.50
C LEU A 303 -12.35 5.10 9.43
N TRP A 304 -11.79 6.21 9.90
CA TRP A 304 -11.23 7.27 9.07
C TRP A 304 -9.79 7.52 9.49
N PHE A 305 -8.88 7.47 8.53
CA PHE A 305 -7.47 7.74 8.78
C PHE A 305 -7.23 9.25 8.93
N GLU A 306 -6.59 9.65 10.01
CA GLU A 306 -6.22 11.06 10.26
C GLU A 306 -4.74 11.32 9.97
N GLY A 307 -3.88 10.33 10.15
CA GLY A 307 -2.45 10.44 9.91
C GLY A 307 -1.63 9.48 10.78
N ARG A 308 -0.33 9.43 10.52
CA ARG A 308 0.62 8.79 11.44
C ARG A 308 0.74 9.62 12.71
N ALA A 309 0.90 8.98 13.85
CA ALA A 309 1.11 9.69 15.11
C ALA A 309 2.37 10.57 15.09
N ASP A 310 3.40 10.13 14.37
CA ASP A 310 4.69 10.83 14.18
C ASP A 310 4.67 11.89 13.06
N ASP A 311 3.64 11.92 12.21
CA ASP A 311 3.48 12.90 11.13
C ASP A 311 2.50 14.02 11.46
N LEU A 312 1.80 13.96 12.61
CA LEU A 312 0.85 14.98 13.01
C LEU A 312 1.51 16.37 13.14
N ILE A 313 0.84 17.36 12.61
CA ILE A 313 1.24 18.77 12.71
C ILE A 313 0.54 19.37 13.93
N ILE A 314 1.32 19.74 14.95
CA ILE A 314 0.79 20.39 16.15
C ILE A 314 0.98 21.89 16.00
N SER A 315 -0.11 22.61 15.68
CA SER A 315 -0.10 24.04 15.46
C SER A 315 -0.98 24.74 16.48
N ALA A 316 -0.42 25.56 17.35
CA ALA A 316 -1.15 26.29 18.41
C ALA A 316 -2.08 25.38 19.22
N GLY A 317 -1.67 24.16 19.54
CA GLY A 317 -2.46 23.16 20.27
C GLY A 317 -3.44 22.35 19.42
N TYR A 318 -3.68 22.73 18.18
CA TYR A 318 -4.49 21.93 17.25
C TYR A 318 -3.65 20.78 16.67
N ARG A 319 -4.27 19.61 16.57
CA ARG A 319 -3.70 18.43 15.91
C ARG A 319 -4.25 18.35 14.50
N ILE A 320 -3.37 18.48 13.51
CA ILE A 320 -3.72 18.52 12.09
C ILE A 320 -3.14 17.30 11.41
N GLY A 321 -4.01 16.46 10.85
CA GLY A 321 -3.58 15.32 10.03
C GLY A 321 -3.12 15.81 8.65
N PRO A 322 -1.90 15.43 8.21
CA PRO A 322 -1.41 15.83 6.88
C PRO A 322 -2.36 15.45 5.75
N PHE A 323 -2.97 14.29 5.84
CA PHE A 323 -3.82 13.75 4.78
C PHE A 323 -5.06 14.61 4.49
N GLU A 324 -5.68 15.21 5.50
CA GLU A 324 -6.85 16.07 5.29
C GLU A 324 -6.49 17.31 4.47
N VAL A 325 -5.31 17.90 4.75
CA VAL A 325 -4.80 19.05 4.00
C VAL A 325 -4.41 18.65 2.58
N GLU A 326 -3.72 17.52 2.44
CA GLU A 326 -3.30 16.96 1.14
C GLU A 326 -4.51 16.64 0.26
N SER A 327 -5.56 16.05 0.84
CA SER A 327 -6.80 15.72 0.13
C SER A 327 -7.47 16.97 -0.39
N ALA A 328 -7.67 17.98 0.46
CA ALA A 328 -8.24 19.25 0.04
C ALA A 328 -7.43 19.92 -1.07
N LEU A 329 -6.09 19.94 -0.96
CA LEU A 329 -5.24 20.50 -2.01
C LEU A 329 -5.36 19.74 -3.33
N VAL A 330 -5.40 18.41 -3.30
CA VAL A 330 -5.50 17.56 -4.51
C VAL A 330 -6.86 17.70 -5.19
N ALA A 331 -7.92 18.07 -4.46
CA ALA A 331 -9.23 18.39 -5.05
C ALA A 331 -9.20 19.63 -5.93
N HIS A 332 -8.27 20.56 -5.70
CA HIS A 332 -8.13 21.76 -6.52
C HIS A 332 -7.62 21.44 -7.93
N GLN A 333 -8.21 22.09 -8.95
CA GLN A 333 -7.93 21.84 -10.37
C GLN A 333 -6.46 22.02 -10.79
N ALA A 334 -5.72 22.92 -10.13
CA ALA A 334 -4.32 23.19 -10.42
C ALA A 334 -3.37 22.13 -9.85
N VAL A 335 -3.79 21.32 -8.88
CA VAL A 335 -2.89 20.45 -8.10
C VAL A 335 -2.82 19.04 -8.69
N ALA A 336 -1.61 18.58 -9.00
CA ALA A 336 -1.34 17.20 -9.37
C ALA A 336 -1.09 16.32 -8.12
N GLU A 337 -0.20 16.80 -7.23
CA GLU A 337 0.16 16.11 -5.98
C GLU A 337 0.40 17.15 -4.89
N ALA A 338 0.19 16.76 -3.64
CA ALA A 338 0.50 17.58 -2.48
C ALA A 338 1.03 16.74 -1.32
N ALA A 339 1.92 17.32 -0.53
CA ALA A 339 2.37 16.78 0.74
C ALA A 339 2.30 17.88 1.81
N ALA A 340 1.79 17.54 2.99
CA ALA A 340 1.74 18.45 4.11
C ALA A 340 2.69 17.98 5.23
N VAL A 341 3.48 18.90 5.75
CA VAL A 341 4.44 18.66 6.84
C VAL A 341 4.43 19.82 7.84
N ALA A 342 4.91 19.57 9.05
CA ALA A 342 5.17 20.61 10.02
C ALA A 342 6.35 21.47 9.56
N ALA A 343 6.21 22.80 9.66
CA ALA A 343 7.31 23.75 9.59
C ALA A 343 7.38 24.50 10.93
N PRO A 344 8.59 24.77 11.47
CA PRO A 344 8.75 25.53 12.70
C PRO A 344 8.07 26.91 12.62
N ASP A 345 7.53 27.39 13.73
CA ASP A 345 6.92 28.71 13.87
C ASP A 345 7.05 29.18 15.33
N ASP A 346 7.63 30.34 15.55
CA ASP A 346 7.97 30.87 16.87
C ASP A 346 6.72 31.12 17.76
N VAL A 347 5.57 31.41 17.15
CA VAL A 347 4.34 31.74 17.88
C VAL A 347 3.47 30.50 18.10
N ARG A 348 3.45 29.59 17.13
CA ARG A 348 2.53 28.45 17.10
C ARG A 348 3.21 27.11 17.38
N GLY A 349 4.53 27.11 17.59
CA GLY A 349 5.36 25.91 17.67
C GLY A 349 5.61 25.29 16.31
N ALA A 350 4.53 25.07 15.53
CA ALA A 350 4.63 24.70 14.12
C ALA A 350 3.42 25.21 13.34
N VAL A 351 3.59 25.31 12.03
CA VAL A 351 2.52 25.60 11.06
C VAL A 351 2.49 24.53 9.97
N VAL A 352 1.36 24.43 9.29
CA VAL A 352 1.24 23.55 8.12
C VAL A 352 2.00 24.16 6.96
N ARG A 353 2.97 23.42 6.42
CA ARG A 353 3.61 23.69 5.14
C ARG A 353 3.15 22.66 4.12
N ALA A 354 2.61 23.11 3.01
CA ALA A 354 2.25 22.28 1.87
C ALA A 354 3.33 22.38 0.78
N VAL A 355 3.79 21.24 0.29
CA VAL A 355 4.61 21.12 -0.91
C VAL A 355 3.72 20.62 -2.03
N VAL A 356 3.55 21.42 -3.07
CA VAL A 356 2.55 21.22 -4.12
C VAL A 356 3.20 21.02 -5.47
N VAL A 357 2.82 19.98 -6.18
CA VAL A 357 3.17 19.75 -7.59
C VAL A 357 1.98 20.17 -8.44
N LEU A 358 2.19 21.07 -9.36
CA LEU A 358 1.14 21.58 -10.24
C LEU A 358 0.87 20.65 -11.44
N ARG A 359 -0.32 20.74 -11.98
CA ARG A 359 -0.66 20.10 -13.27
C ARG A 359 -0.02 20.88 -14.43
N PRO A 360 0.20 20.22 -15.59
CA PRO A 360 0.64 20.92 -16.79
C PRO A 360 -0.30 22.09 -17.14
N GLY A 361 0.31 23.22 -17.50
CA GLY A 361 -0.42 24.44 -17.85
C GLY A 361 -0.69 25.38 -16.67
N TRP A 362 -0.27 25.03 -15.46
CA TRP A 362 -0.31 25.90 -14.29
C TRP A 362 1.10 26.34 -13.89
N GLU A 363 1.24 27.61 -13.52
CA GLU A 363 2.52 28.20 -13.12
C GLU A 363 2.51 28.59 -11.63
N PRO A 364 3.63 28.41 -10.92
CA PRO A 364 3.78 28.86 -9.54
C PRO A 364 3.58 30.37 -9.42
N SER A 365 2.68 30.80 -8.54
CA SER A 365 2.50 32.22 -8.22
C SER A 365 2.03 32.43 -6.77
N GLY A 366 2.24 33.64 -6.25
CA GLY A 366 1.73 34.00 -4.93
C GLY A 366 0.19 34.03 -4.88
N GLU A 367 -0.46 34.39 -6.00
CA GLU A 367 -1.91 34.39 -6.13
C GLU A 367 -2.47 32.95 -6.07
N LEU A 368 -1.85 32.03 -6.79
CA LEU A 368 -2.24 30.61 -6.73
C LEU A 368 -2.02 30.03 -5.33
N ALA A 369 -0.92 30.40 -4.66
CA ALA A 369 -0.68 29.97 -3.28
C ALA A 369 -1.79 30.45 -2.33
N ALA A 370 -2.22 31.71 -2.44
CA ALA A 370 -3.33 32.27 -1.67
C ALA A 370 -4.66 31.59 -2.02
N GLU A 371 -4.94 31.31 -3.31
CA GLU A 371 -6.11 30.57 -3.76
C GLU A 371 -6.15 29.17 -3.14
N LEU A 372 -5.04 28.44 -3.13
CA LEU A 372 -4.94 27.11 -2.51
C LEU A 372 -5.16 27.17 -0.99
N GLN A 373 -4.67 28.21 -0.32
CA GLN A 373 -4.92 28.41 1.11
C GLN A 373 -6.39 28.62 1.40
N GLU A 374 -7.09 29.48 0.64
CA GLU A 374 -8.52 29.71 0.79
C GLU A 374 -9.35 28.46 0.42
N HIS A 375 -8.93 27.74 -0.61
CA HIS A 375 -9.57 26.47 -0.97
C HIS A 375 -9.51 25.46 0.18
N VAL A 376 -8.35 25.26 0.81
CA VAL A 376 -8.23 24.37 1.98
C VAL A 376 -9.06 24.85 3.17
N LYS A 377 -9.19 26.15 3.39
CA LYS A 377 -10.06 26.70 4.44
C LYS A 377 -11.54 26.42 4.18
N ALA A 378 -11.96 26.42 2.92
CA ALA A 378 -13.34 26.15 2.53
C ALA A 378 -13.68 24.65 2.66
N GLU A 379 -12.74 23.77 2.28
CA GLU A 379 -12.94 22.32 2.28
C GLU A 379 -12.69 21.66 3.65
N THR A 380 -11.98 22.32 4.57
CA THR A 380 -11.62 21.79 5.87
C THR A 380 -11.89 22.82 6.99
N ALA A 381 -11.51 22.49 8.23
CA ALA A 381 -11.57 23.48 9.31
C ALA A 381 -10.53 24.59 9.09
N PRO A 382 -10.88 25.89 9.34
CA PRO A 382 -10.00 27.02 9.03
C PRO A 382 -8.61 26.98 9.65
N TYR A 383 -8.40 26.28 10.76
CA TYR A 383 -7.09 26.15 11.40
C TYR A 383 -6.16 25.17 10.68
N LYS A 384 -6.67 24.37 9.72
CA LYS A 384 -5.92 23.32 8.99
C LYS A 384 -5.21 23.84 7.72
N TYR A 385 -5.53 25.05 7.25
CA TYR A 385 -4.96 25.56 6.01
C TYR A 385 -3.44 25.68 6.08
N PRO A 386 -2.71 25.41 4.98
CA PRO A 386 -1.28 25.57 4.95
C PRO A 386 -0.92 27.06 5.00
N ARG A 387 -0.10 27.44 5.99
CA ARG A 387 0.42 28.83 6.07
C ARG A 387 1.56 29.07 5.13
N ILE A 388 2.24 27.98 4.74
CA ILE A 388 3.32 27.99 3.75
C ILE A 388 2.90 27.07 2.62
N VAL A 389 2.90 27.61 1.39
CA VAL A 389 2.71 26.84 0.15
C VAL A 389 3.98 26.95 -0.65
N GLN A 390 4.63 25.83 -0.91
CA GLN A 390 5.83 25.71 -1.72
C GLN A 390 5.52 24.88 -2.96
N PHE A 391 5.90 25.37 -4.13
CA PHE A 391 5.75 24.61 -5.37
C PHE A 391 7.02 23.81 -5.65
N ALA A 392 6.86 22.59 -6.15
CA ALA A 392 7.94 21.69 -6.51
C ALA A 392 7.63 20.93 -7.80
N GLU A 393 8.65 20.50 -8.52
CA GLU A 393 8.49 19.69 -9.72
C GLU A 393 8.03 18.25 -9.41
N SER A 394 8.46 17.71 -8.27
CA SER A 394 8.11 16.38 -7.81
C SER A 394 8.20 16.26 -6.28
N LEU A 395 7.50 15.29 -5.71
CA LEU A 395 7.61 14.93 -4.29
C LEU A 395 8.58 13.76 -4.09
N PRO A 396 9.42 13.77 -3.03
CA PRO A 396 10.26 12.63 -2.69
C PRO A 396 9.38 11.43 -2.29
N LYS A 397 9.64 10.28 -2.91
CA LYS A 397 8.85 9.06 -2.71
C LYS A 397 9.73 7.85 -2.43
N THR A 398 9.17 6.90 -1.68
CA THR A 398 9.75 5.56 -1.55
C THR A 398 9.57 4.80 -2.86
N ALA A 399 10.25 3.66 -3.01
CA ALA A 399 10.03 2.74 -4.14
C ALA A 399 8.56 2.25 -4.25
N SER A 400 7.79 2.32 -3.14
CA SER A 400 6.35 2.00 -3.13
C SER A 400 5.43 3.16 -3.51
N GLY A 401 5.98 4.34 -3.81
CA GLY A 401 5.21 5.54 -4.14
C GLY A 401 4.78 6.38 -2.94
N LYS A 402 5.08 5.96 -1.69
CA LYS A 402 4.74 6.73 -0.47
C LYS A 402 5.62 7.95 -0.34
N ILE A 403 5.02 9.08 0.04
CA ILE A 403 5.72 10.35 0.28
C ILE A 403 6.67 10.20 1.47
N LYS A 404 7.92 10.62 1.29
CA LYS A 404 8.95 10.66 2.33
C LYS A 404 8.90 11.99 3.07
N ARG A 405 7.96 12.10 4.03
CA ARG A 405 7.76 13.36 4.77
C ARG A 405 8.95 13.79 5.61
N ALA A 406 9.79 12.84 6.06
CA ALA A 406 11.02 13.16 6.77
C ALA A 406 11.96 14.01 5.91
N GLU A 407 12.18 13.62 4.64
CA GLU A 407 13.02 14.40 3.70
C GLU A 407 12.43 15.80 3.45
N LEU A 408 11.11 15.92 3.40
CA LEU A 408 10.46 17.24 3.25
C LEU A 408 10.63 18.11 4.50
N ARG A 409 10.59 17.54 5.71
CA ARG A 409 10.83 18.28 6.96
C ARG A 409 12.25 18.80 7.05
N GLU A 410 13.25 17.99 6.67
CA GLU A 410 14.66 18.39 6.68
C GLU A 410 14.99 19.55 5.71
N GLN A 411 14.33 19.60 4.56
CA GLN A 411 14.47 20.70 3.60
C GLN A 411 14.04 22.08 4.15
N THR A 412 13.25 22.10 5.22
CA THR A 412 12.81 23.34 5.89
C THR A 412 13.94 23.94 6.73
N THR A 413 14.72 23.10 7.40
CA THR A 413 15.81 23.51 8.30
C THR A 413 17.08 23.97 7.54
N ALA A 414 17.19 23.62 6.26
CA ALA A 414 18.34 23.97 5.43
C ALA A 414 18.15 25.29 4.60
N ALA A 415 16.94 25.87 4.64
CA ALA A 415 16.59 27.09 3.89
C ALA A 415 16.53 28.35 4.78
N GLU A 416 16.85 28.24 6.06
CA GLU A 416 17.16 29.31 7.02
C GLU A 416 18.69 29.45 7.16
#